data_20e29bed5ae74d9cc888eac51852ad16
#
_entry.id   20e29bed5ae74d9cc888eac51852ad16
#
_cell.length_a   1.000
_cell.length_b   1.000
_cell.length_c   1.000
_cell.angle_alpha   90.00
_cell.angle_beta   90.00
_cell.angle_gamma   90.00
#
_symmetry.space_group_name_H-M   'P 1'
#
loop_
_entity.id
_entity.type
_entity.pdbx_description
1 polymer ?
#
loop_
_entity_poly.entity_id
_entity_poly.type
_entity_poly.pdbx_seq_one_letter_code
_entity_poly.pdbx_strand_id
1 'polypeptide(L)'
;MEFKHLMAYAAVVRRNSFSKAAEELFLSQPTVSMYIRQLEEELNTVLLVRTTKSLEITPKGQEVYEYAVSILSLKDKLLRNCGPNAGDLITIGASTVPSAYLLPEVLAAYRQKNCRIQFTVDQGDSRLILDRLKDGLYDLGIIGMDPQDDSLLAVPFFLDTIVIITPCGDRFQRLQELISSDPSRENAVLAELLKEPMILREEGSASKYAVDLFLKQAGVPESSLNVTARINDPEAIKNMVAKGLGAAIISIRAAENYEKQGLLLTFPFPGEGCHRSFYLLQRKDGIMAERVQEFSQFLLEYFKH
;
A
#
# COMPACT_ATOMS: atom_id res chain seq x y z
N MET A 1 -26.93 -3.45 -21.72
CA MET A 1 -26.22 -3.57 -20.40
C MET A 1 -26.51 -2.32 -19.56
N GLU A 2 -26.98 -2.50 -18.34
CA GLU A 2 -27.26 -1.41 -17.41
C GLU A 2 -26.39 -1.54 -16.16
N PHE A 3 -26.13 -0.43 -15.47
CA PHE A 3 -25.33 -0.45 -14.23
C PHE A 3 -25.86 -1.43 -13.17
N LYS A 4 -27.17 -1.63 -13.09
CA LYS A 4 -27.76 -2.59 -12.15
C LYS A 4 -27.31 -4.04 -12.38
N HIS A 5 -27.06 -4.42 -13.65
CA HIS A 5 -26.54 -5.75 -14.01
C HIS A 5 -25.09 -5.92 -13.51
N LEU A 6 -24.24 -4.91 -13.72
CA LEU A 6 -22.87 -4.89 -13.24
C LEU A 6 -22.81 -4.88 -11.70
N MET A 7 -23.68 -4.09 -11.05
CA MET A 7 -23.77 -4.05 -9.58
C MET A 7 -24.15 -5.42 -9.00
N ALA A 8 -25.17 -6.06 -9.59
CA ALA A 8 -25.60 -7.39 -9.16
C ALA A 8 -24.48 -8.43 -9.33
N TYR A 9 -23.81 -8.40 -10.47
CA TYR A 9 -22.70 -9.30 -10.77
C TYR A 9 -21.54 -9.09 -9.80
N ALA A 10 -21.06 -7.85 -9.64
CA ALA A 10 -19.97 -7.52 -8.73
C ALA A 10 -20.28 -7.91 -7.26
N ALA A 11 -21.52 -7.72 -6.81
CA ALA A 11 -21.94 -8.10 -5.47
C ALA A 11 -21.94 -9.64 -5.30
N VAL A 12 -22.42 -10.41 -6.29
CA VAL A 12 -22.42 -11.88 -6.22
C VAL A 12 -21.02 -12.44 -6.18
N VAL A 13 -20.11 -11.95 -7.02
CA VAL A 13 -18.69 -12.37 -7.00
C VAL A 13 -18.04 -12.05 -5.66
N ARG A 14 -18.17 -10.82 -5.17
CA ARG A 14 -17.57 -10.38 -3.89
C ARG A 14 -18.10 -11.16 -2.69
N ARG A 15 -19.39 -11.46 -2.64
CA ARG A 15 -20.04 -12.19 -1.54
C ARG A 15 -19.98 -13.69 -1.69
N ASN A 16 -19.60 -14.17 -2.87
CA ASN A 16 -19.68 -15.58 -3.27
C ASN A 16 -21.06 -16.19 -2.97
N SER A 17 -22.11 -15.39 -3.12
CA SER A 17 -23.48 -15.80 -2.75
C SER A 17 -24.53 -14.88 -3.37
N PHE A 18 -25.53 -15.48 -4.04
CA PHE A 18 -26.68 -14.74 -4.58
C PHE A 18 -27.58 -14.14 -3.51
N SER A 19 -27.80 -14.88 -2.40
CA SER A 19 -28.66 -14.41 -1.31
C SER A 19 -28.01 -13.22 -0.57
N LYS A 20 -26.72 -13.33 -0.22
CA LYS A 20 -26.00 -12.22 0.43
C LYS A 20 -25.88 -11.00 -0.48
N ALA A 21 -25.70 -11.19 -1.78
CA ALA A 21 -25.69 -10.09 -2.74
C ALA A 21 -27.07 -9.41 -2.85
N ALA A 22 -28.16 -10.20 -2.80
CA ALA A 22 -29.50 -9.67 -2.80
C ALA A 22 -29.80 -8.83 -1.55
N GLU A 23 -29.39 -9.32 -0.38
CA GLU A 23 -29.47 -8.56 0.89
C GLU A 23 -28.70 -7.24 0.80
N GLU A 24 -27.45 -7.28 0.33
CA GLU A 24 -26.59 -6.07 0.17
C GLU A 24 -27.23 -5.03 -0.75
N LEU A 25 -27.87 -5.47 -1.83
CA LEU A 25 -28.48 -4.59 -2.85
C LEU A 25 -29.93 -4.23 -2.55
N PHE A 26 -30.52 -4.72 -1.44
CA PHE A 26 -31.93 -4.56 -1.10
C PHE A 26 -32.87 -5.07 -2.22
N LEU A 27 -32.49 -6.21 -2.83
CA LEU A 27 -33.23 -6.87 -3.91
C LEU A 27 -33.67 -8.29 -3.52
N SER A 28 -34.58 -8.87 -4.30
CA SER A 28 -34.85 -10.30 -4.19
C SER A 28 -33.76 -11.13 -4.89
N GLN A 29 -33.46 -12.32 -4.36
CA GLN A 29 -32.52 -13.24 -5.01
C GLN A 29 -32.90 -13.60 -6.46
N PRO A 30 -34.20 -13.83 -6.81
CA PRO A 30 -34.59 -14.00 -8.21
C PRO A 30 -34.24 -12.80 -9.08
N THR A 31 -34.38 -11.56 -8.59
CA THR A 31 -34.00 -10.34 -9.31
C THR A 31 -32.51 -10.30 -9.60
N VAL A 32 -31.68 -10.60 -8.61
CA VAL A 32 -30.21 -10.69 -8.81
C VAL A 32 -29.87 -11.74 -9.85
N SER A 33 -30.49 -12.93 -9.77
CA SER A 33 -30.28 -14.01 -10.75
C SER A 33 -30.70 -13.59 -12.17
N MET A 34 -31.80 -12.87 -12.30
CA MET A 34 -32.26 -12.35 -13.58
C MET A 34 -31.26 -11.33 -14.17
N TYR A 35 -30.73 -10.40 -13.36
CA TYR A 35 -29.74 -9.42 -13.82
C TYR A 35 -28.45 -10.06 -14.32
N ILE A 36 -27.97 -11.09 -13.63
CA ILE A 36 -26.77 -11.82 -14.05
C ILE A 36 -27.07 -12.57 -15.36
N ARG A 37 -28.19 -13.25 -15.46
CA ARG A 37 -28.58 -13.94 -16.70
C ARG A 37 -28.66 -12.96 -17.89
N GLN A 38 -29.25 -11.78 -17.72
CA GLN A 38 -29.30 -10.74 -18.75
C GLN A 38 -27.90 -10.29 -19.16
N LEU A 39 -26.97 -10.16 -18.19
CA LEU A 39 -25.59 -9.81 -18.48
C LEU A 39 -24.88 -10.92 -19.27
N GLU A 40 -25.06 -12.17 -18.89
CA GLU A 40 -24.51 -13.34 -19.59
C GLU A 40 -25.07 -13.48 -21.02
N GLU A 41 -26.39 -13.26 -21.19
CA GLU A 41 -27.06 -13.26 -22.51
C GLU A 41 -26.52 -12.14 -23.41
N GLU A 42 -26.34 -10.92 -22.88
CA GLU A 42 -25.83 -9.78 -23.64
C GLU A 42 -24.36 -9.94 -24.05
N LEU A 43 -23.54 -10.53 -23.16
CA LEU A 43 -22.13 -10.82 -23.42
C LEU A 43 -21.93 -12.14 -24.17
N ASN A 44 -23.01 -12.90 -24.40
CA ASN A 44 -23.00 -14.23 -24.98
C ASN A 44 -21.95 -15.15 -24.36
N THR A 45 -21.84 -15.11 -23.01
CA THR A 45 -20.86 -15.90 -22.27
C THR A 45 -21.35 -16.25 -20.86
N VAL A 46 -20.92 -17.38 -20.33
CA VAL A 46 -21.20 -17.79 -18.96
C VAL A 46 -20.15 -17.20 -18.03
N LEU A 47 -20.59 -16.42 -17.06
CA LEU A 47 -19.73 -15.75 -16.10
C LEU A 47 -19.60 -16.53 -14.77
N LEU A 48 -20.69 -17.20 -14.37
CA LEU A 48 -20.77 -17.94 -13.11
C LEU A 48 -21.27 -19.37 -13.33
N VAL A 49 -20.59 -20.34 -12.76
CA VAL A 49 -21.01 -21.75 -12.74
C VAL A 49 -21.53 -22.08 -11.36
N ARG A 50 -22.79 -22.55 -11.30
CA ARG A 50 -23.40 -23.06 -10.06
C ARG A 50 -23.22 -24.55 -10.00
N THR A 51 -22.55 -25.02 -8.97
CA THR A 51 -22.52 -26.43 -8.60
C THR A 51 -23.42 -26.64 -7.38
N THR A 52 -23.71 -27.88 -7.04
CA THR A 52 -24.50 -28.24 -5.84
C THR A 52 -23.79 -27.85 -4.54
N LYS A 53 -22.49 -27.53 -4.58
CA LYS A 53 -21.65 -27.27 -3.41
C LYS A 53 -20.98 -25.87 -3.43
N SER A 54 -20.87 -25.22 -4.59
CA SER A 54 -20.10 -23.97 -4.72
C SER A 54 -20.64 -23.09 -5.85
N LEU A 55 -20.32 -21.82 -5.75
CA LEU A 55 -20.42 -20.84 -6.82
C LEU A 55 -18.99 -20.57 -7.32
N GLU A 56 -18.77 -20.78 -8.61
CA GLU A 56 -17.45 -20.62 -9.21
C GLU A 56 -17.52 -19.55 -10.31
N ILE A 57 -16.53 -18.67 -10.31
CA ILE A 57 -16.36 -17.68 -11.38
C ILE A 57 -15.58 -18.32 -12.53
N THR A 58 -16.03 -18.11 -13.77
CA THR A 58 -15.29 -18.55 -14.94
C THR A 58 -14.09 -17.62 -15.21
N PRO A 59 -13.07 -18.04 -15.98
CA PRO A 59 -11.97 -17.15 -16.38
C PRO A 59 -12.48 -15.88 -17.07
N LYS A 60 -13.51 -16.01 -17.94
CA LYS A 60 -14.15 -14.84 -18.58
C LYS A 60 -14.98 -14.03 -17.59
N GLY A 61 -15.59 -14.69 -16.62
CA GLY A 61 -16.25 -14.04 -15.50
C GLY A 61 -15.29 -13.16 -14.70
N GLN A 62 -14.08 -13.64 -14.40
CA GLN A 62 -13.08 -12.86 -13.69
C GLN A 62 -12.71 -11.57 -14.44
N GLU A 63 -12.48 -11.69 -15.75
CA GLU A 63 -12.21 -10.52 -16.62
C GLU A 63 -13.38 -9.52 -16.61
N VAL A 64 -14.61 -10.01 -16.75
CA VAL A 64 -15.82 -9.16 -16.70
C VAL A 64 -16.01 -8.54 -15.31
N TYR A 65 -15.64 -9.23 -14.23
CA TYR A 65 -15.69 -8.67 -12.88
C TYR A 65 -14.77 -7.45 -12.73
N GLU A 66 -13.55 -7.52 -13.24
CA GLU A 66 -12.58 -6.43 -13.21
C GLU A 66 -13.12 -5.21 -13.98
N TYR A 67 -13.65 -5.42 -15.19
CA TYR A 67 -14.32 -4.34 -15.94
C TYR A 67 -15.54 -3.79 -15.21
N ALA A 68 -16.38 -4.65 -14.62
CA ALA A 68 -17.56 -4.20 -13.90
C ALA A 68 -17.20 -3.31 -12.70
N VAL A 69 -16.18 -3.68 -11.92
CA VAL A 69 -15.69 -2.88 -10.81
C VAL A 69 -15.17 -1.52 -11.29
N SER A 70 -14.39 -1.50 -12.38
CA SER A 70 -13.83 -0.28 -12.95
C SER A 70 -14.92 0.67 -13.46
N ILE A 71 -15.91 0.15 -14.21
CA ILE A 71 -17.05 0.94 -14.72
C ILE A 71 -17.87 1.54 -13.57
N LEU A 72 -18.17 0.75 -12.55
CA LEU A 72 -18.92 1.21 -11.38
C LEU A 72 -18.16 2.27 -10.60
N SER A 73 -16.86 2.11 -10.46
CA SER A 73 -16.00 3.11 -9.84
C SER A 73 -15.97 4.43 -10.61
N LEU A 74 -15.82 4.38 -11.92
CA LEU A 74 -15.89 5.58 -12.78
C LEU A 74 -17.23 6.29 -12.68
N LYS A 75 -18.33 5.54 -12.63
CA LYS A 75 -19.68 6.10 -12.39
C LYS A 75 -19.73 6.82 -11.04
N ASP A 76 -19.23 6.19 -9.97
CA ASP A 76 -19.22 6.79 -8.65
C ASP A 76 -18.31 8.03 -8.59
N LYS A 77 -17.17 7.99 -9.27
CA LYS A 77 -16.28 9.15 -9.44
C LYS A 77 -16.97 10.30 -10.19
N LEU A 78 -17.69 10.01 -11.26
CA LEU A 78 -18.50 11.00 -11.98
C LEU A 78 -19.52 11.67 -11.05
N LEU A 79 -20.26 10.88 -10.27
CA LEU A 79 -21.26 11.39 -9.34
C LEU A 79 -20.63 12.24 -8.21
N ARG A 80 -19.47 11.82 -7.72
CA ARG A 80 -18.72 12.60 -6.71
C ARG A 80 -18.19 13.92 -7.27
N ASN A 81 -17.72 13.93 -8.50
CA ASN A 81 -17.06 15.11 -9.10
C ASN A 81 -18.04 16.08 -9.76
N CYS A 82 -19.16 15.60 -10.28
CA CYS A 82 -20.09 16.38 -11.09
C CYS A 82 -21.53 16.32 -10.58
N GLY A 83 -21.83 15.56 -9.52
CA GLY A 83 -23.17 15.44 -8.95
C GLY A 83 -23.56 16.64 -8.08
N PRO A 84 -24.84 16.73 -7.67
CA PRO A 84 -25.36 17.83 -6.86
C PRO A 84 -24.68 17.95 -5.48
N ASN A 85 -24.05 16.88 -5.00
CA ASN A 85 -23.22 16.82 -3.80
C ASN A 85 -21.74 16.67 -4.15
N ALA A 86 -21.31 17.25 -5.28
CA ALA A 86 -19.90 17.23 -5.67
C ALA A 86 -19.06 17.83 -4.54
N GLY A 87 -18.50 16.97 -3.70
CA GLY A 87 -17.70 17.35 -2.54
C GLY A 87 -16.22 17.42 -2.89
N ASP A 88 -15.50 18.06 -2.01
CA ASP A 88 -14.04 18.22 -2.10
C ASP A 88 -13.31 16.94 -1.65
N LEU A 89 -13.73 15.75 -2.12
CA LEU A 89 -13.16 14.46 -1.78
C LEU A 89 -11.98 14.11 -2.68
N ILE A 90 -10.86 13.73 -2.08
CA ILE A 90 -9.69 13.14 -2.75
C ILE A 90 -9.52 11.70 -2.25
N THR A 91 -9.41 10.74 -3.18
CA THR A 91 -9.19 9.33 -2.87
C THR A 91 -7.74 8.95 -3.14
N ILE A 92 -7.05 8.43 -2.14
CA ILE A 92 -5.62 8.12 -2.18
C ILE A 92 -5.44 6.64 -1.84
N GLY A 93 -4.78 5.90 -2.73
CA GLY A 93 -4.24 4.59 -2.40
C GLY A 93 -2.79 4.73 -1.95
N ALA A 94 -2.42 4.23 -0.79
CA ALA A 94 -1.06 4.36 -0.29
C ALA A 94 -0.50 3.05 0.28
N SER A 95 0.77 2.79 0.00
CA SER A 95 1.46 1.67 0.67
C SER A 95 1.70 1.97 2.14
N THR A 96 2.02 0.95 2.93
CA THR A 96 1.99 0.98 4.39
C THR A 96 2.74 2.16 5.02
N VAL A 97 4.00 2.39 4.61
CA VAL A 97 4.81 3.45 5.24
C VAL A 97 4.31 4.85 4.90
N PRO A 98 4.05 5.20 3.62
CA PRO A 98 3.47 6.50 3.31
C PRO A 98 2.12 6.75 3.99
N SER A 99 1.24 5.74 4.04
CA SER A 99 -0.07 5.85 4.67
C SER A 99 0.02 6.18 6.15
N ALA A 100 0.93 5.51 6.87
CA ALA A 100 1.03 5.62 8.32
C ALA A 100 1.91 6.79 8.80
N TYR A 101 2.97 7.16 8.05
CA TYR A 101 4.02 8.03 8.57
C TYR A 101 4.31 9.29 7.73
N LEU A 102 3.79 9.41 6.50
CA LEU A 102 3.96 10.61 5.67
C LEU A 102 2.64 11.35 5.45
N LEU A 103 1.59 10.64 5.02
CA LEU A 103 0.30 11.26 4.73
C LEU A 103 -0.33 11.99 5.91
N PRO A 104 -0.30 11.52 7.16
CA PRO A 104 -0.96 12.20 8.26
C PRO A 104 -0.54 13.67 8.41
N GLU A 105 0.75 13.97 8.33
CA GLU A 105 1.26 15.35 8.45
C GLU A 105 0.87 16.23 7.25
N VAL A 106 0.98 15.70 6.03
CA VAL A 106 0.63 16.41 4.79
C VAL A 106 -0.86 16.71 4.71
N LEU A 107 -1.71 15.71 5.03
CA LEU A 107 -3.16 15.87 5.01
C LEU A 107 -3.61 16.90 6.05
N ALA A 108 -3.02 16.87 7.24
CA ALA A 108 -3.30 17.85 8.28
C ALA A 108 -2.90 19.28 7.83
N ALA A 109 -1.71 19.44 7.26
CA ALA A 109 -1.22 20.73 6.76
C ALA A 109 -2.08 21.27 5.58
N TYR A 110 -2.47 20.39 4.65
CA TYR A 110 -3.31 20.80 3.53
C TYR A 110 -4.71 21.20 3.98
N ARG A 111 -5.30 20.46 4.93
CA ARG A 111 -6.63 20.74 5.46
C ARG A 111 -6.71 22.09 6.20
N GLN A 112 -5.63 22.53 6.82
CA GLN A 112 -5.58 23.88 7.44
C GLN A 112 -5.78 25.00 6.42
N LYS A 113 -5.32 24.80 5.17
CA LYS A 113 -5.48 25.76 4.07
C LYS A 113 -6.81 25.57 3.33
N ASN A 114 -7.35 24.35 3.33
CA ASN A 114 -8.51 23.93 2.53
C ASN A 114 -9.52 23.18 3.42
N CYS A 115 -10.25 23.90 4.29
CA CYS A 115 -11.08 23.34 5.36
C CYS A 115 -12.24 22.43 4.88
N ARG A 116 -12.67 22.56 3.61
CA ARG A 116 -13.76 21.73 3.04
C ARG A 116 -13.29 20.39 2.52
N ILE A 117 -11.97 20.23 2.27
CA ILE A 117 -11.44 19.02 1.65
C ILE A 117 -11.64 17.80 2.56
N GLN A 118 -12.00 16.70 1.95
CA GLN A 118 -12.11 15.39 2.58
C GLN A 118 -11.16 14.43 1.91
N PHE A 119 -10.62 13.50 2.67
CA PHE A 119 -9.71 12.46 2.16
C PHE A 119 -10.25 11.08 2.50
N THR A 120 -10.16 10.18 1.54
CA THR A 120 -10.21 8.73 1.79
C THR A 120 -8.83 8.18 1.49
N VAL A 121 -8.22 7.50 2.45
CA VAL A 121 -6.92 6.85 2.29
C VAL A 121 -7.10 5.37 2.49
N ASP A 122 -6.86 4.60 1.43
CA ASP A 122 -6.87 3.15 1.48
C ASP A 122 -5.43 2.64 1.51
N GLN A 123 -5.11 1.85 2.54
CA GLN A 123 -3.82 1.21 2.66
C GLN A 123 -3.82 -0.16 1.98
N GLY A 124 -2.75 -0.45 1.24
CA GLY A 124 -2.54 -1.73 0.59
C GLY A 124 -1.07 -2.00 0.25
N ASP A 125 -0.79 -3.14 -0.34
CA ASP A 125 0.51 -3.37 -0.98
C ASP A 125 0.63 -2.57 -2.28
N SER A 126 1.87 -2.42 -2.77
CA SER A 126 2.14 -1.58 -3.95
C SER A 126 1.41 -2.08 -5.20
N ARG A 127 1.26 -3.39 -5.37
CA ARG A 127 0.60 -3.98 -6.53
C ARG A 127 -0.90 -3.68 -6.52
N LEU A 128 -1.56 -3.88 -5.38
CA LEU A 128 -2.97 -3.55 -5.19
C LEU A 128 -3.24 -2.07 -5.45
N ILE A 129 -2.36 -1.18 -4.96
CA ILE A 129 -2.48 0.25 -5.19
C ILE A 129 -2.37 0.58 -6.68
N LEU A 130 -1.40 -0.03 -7.39
CA LEU A 130 -1.23 0.16 -8.83
C LEU A 130 -2.46 -0.28 -9.62
N ASP A 131 -2.95 -1.48 -9.37
CA ASP A 131 -4.11 -2.03 -10.08
C ASP A 131 -5.35 -1.15 -9.87
N ARG A 132 -5.65 -0.79 -8.63
CA ARG A 132 -6.79 0.08 -8.30
C ARG A 132 -6.65 1.52 -8.82
N LEU A 133 -5.43 2.05 -8.89
CA LEU A 133 -5.19 3.36 -9.50
C LEU A 133 -5.49 3.32 -11.01
N LYS A 134 -5.04 2.28 -11.72
CA LYS A 134 -5.35 2.06 -13.15
C LYS A 134 -6.84 1.92 -13.39
N ASP A 135 -7.53 1.21 -12.52
CA ASP A 135 -8.99 1.06 -12.56
C ASP A 135 -9.75 2.36 -12.22
N GLY A 136 -9.04 3.44 -11.86
CA GLY A 136 -9.64 4.71 -11.52
C GLY A 136 -10.32 4.77 -10.16
N LEU A 137 -10.11 3.76 -9.29
CA LEU A 137 -10.62 3.74 -7.92
C LEU A 137 -9.99 4.83 -7.05
N TYR A 138 -8.73 5.16 -7.31
CA TYR A 138 -8.02 6.24 -6.64
C TYR A 138 -7.78 7.43 -7.58
N ASP A 139 -7.73 8.62 -7.01
CA ASP A 139 -7.27 9.82 -7.70
C ASP A 139 -5.74 9.84 -7.75
N LEU A 140 -5.10 9.40 -6.67
CA LEU A 140 -3.66 9.37 -6.49
C LEU A 140 -3.23 8.03 -5.90
N GLY A 141 -2.02 7.59 -6.27
CA GLY A 141 -1.33 6.46 -5.65
C GLY A 141 -0.02 6.90 -4.99
N ILE A 142 0.37 6.27 -3.87
CA ILE A 142 1.67 6.51 -3.24
C ILE A 142 2.31 5.17 -2.87
N ILE A 143 3.44 4.85 -3.51
CA ILE A 143 4.15 3.59 -3.29
C ILE A 143 5.66 3.80 -3.09
N GLY A 144 6.34 2.79 -2.56
CA GLY A 144 7.77 2.86 -2.22
C GLY A 144 8.70 2.25 -3.27
N MET A 145 8.31 2.23 -4.53
CA MET A 145 9.11 1.72 -5.65
C MET A 145 8.65 2.37 -6.95
N ASP A 146 9.55 2.46 -7.93
CA ASP A 146 9.17 2.87 -9.28
C ASP A 146 8.27 1.78 -9.89
N PRO A 147 7.04 2.11 -10.34
CA PRO A 147 6.14 1.14 -10.95
C PRO A 147 6.62 0.64 -12.31
N GLN A 148 7.51 1.35 -12.99
CA GLN A 148 7.97 1.08 -14.35
C GLN A 148 6.79 0.83 -15.31
N ASP A 149 5.79 1.68 -15.26
CA ASP A 149 4.54 1.56 -16.00
C ASP A 149 4.26 2.84 -16.79
N ASP A 150 4.28 2.71 -18.12
CA ASP A 150 4.12 3.85 -19.03
C ASP A 150 2.73 4.50 -19.02
N SER A 151 1.71 3.82 -18.49
CA SER A 151 0.36 4.38 -18.33
C SER A 151 0.24 5.36 -17.16
N LEU A 152 1.25 5.37 -16.28
CA LEU A 152 1.27 6.19 -15.06
C LEU A 152 2.32 7.30 -15.16
N LEU A 153 2.01 8.45 -14.58
CA LEU A 153 2.99 9.45 -14.21
C LEU A 153 3.47 9.12 -12.80
N ALA A 154 4.74 8.78 -12.66
CA ALA A 154 5.38 8.47 -11.38
C ALA A 154 6.40 9.55 -11.04
N VAL A 155 6.17 10.31 -9.96
CA VAL A 155 7.06 11.39 -9.54
C VAL A 155 7.67 11.02 -8.20
N PRO A 156 9.00 10.83 -8.09
CA PRO A 156 9.67 10.63 -6.81
C PRO A 156 9.58 11.92 -5.98
N PHE A 157 9.20 11.81 -4.72
CA PHE A 157 9.00 13.00 -3.87
C PHE A 157 9.64 12.91 -2.49
N PHE A 158 10.01 11.71 -2.04
CA PHE A 158 10.61 11.52 -0.72
C PHE A 158 11.62 10.38 -0.76
N LEU A 159 12.82 10.60 -0.23
CA LEU A 159 13.85 9.58 -0.04
C LEU A 159 13.74 9.00 1.36
N ASP A 160 13.36 7.73 1.47
CA ASP A 160 13.23 7.01 2.73
C ASP A 160 14.50 6.23 3.02
N THR A 161 14.98 6.33 4.25
CA THR A 161 16.13 5.57 4.73
C THR A 161 15.65 4.30 5.44
N ILE A 162 16.25 3.18 5.10
CA ILE A 162 16.02 1.90 5.75
C ILE A 162 17.10 1.70 6.82
N VAL A 163 16.70 1.24 8.00
CA VAL A 163 17.58 1.01 9.15
C VAL A 163 17.32 -0.34 9.76
N ILE A 164 18.31 -0.86 10.51
CA ILE A 164 18.12 -1.99 11.40
C ILE A 164 17.64 -1.44 12.74
N ILE A 165 16.60 -2.05 13.30
CA ILE A 165 16.13 -1.76 14.66
C ILE A 165 16.42 -2.94 15.58
N THR A 166 16.79 -2.62 16.82
CA THR A 166 17.05 -3.60 17.87
C THR A 166 16.34 -3.22 19.16
N PRO A 167 16.17 -4.16 20.11
CA PRO A 167 15.74 -3.80 21.46
C PRO A 167 16.70 -2.79 22.10
N CYS A 168 16.20 -1.98 23.03
CA CYS A 168 17.02 -1.11 23.84
C CYS A 168 17.66 -1.93 24.97
N GLY A 169 18.93 -2.35 24.79
CA GLY A 169 19.69 -3.13 25.79
C GLY A 169 21.17 -2.81 25.74
N ASP A 170 21.87 -3.02 26.86
CA ASP A 170 23.27 -2.64 27.05
C ASP A 170 24.21 -3.10 25.94
N ARG A 171 23.98 -4.30 25.39
CA ARG A 171 24.76 -4.83 24.27
C ARG A 171 24.62 -3.95 23.02
N PHE A 172 23.41 -3.60 22.65
CA PHE A 172 23.15 -2.81 21.45
C PHE A 172 23.53 -1.32 21.66
N GLN A 173 23.40 -0.80 22.87
CA GLN A 173 23.90 0.53 23.22
C GLN A 173 25.41 0.63 23.01
N ARG A 174 26.18 -0.37 23.48
CA ARG A 174 27.63 -0.43 23.23
C ARG A 174 28.00 -0.49 21.75
N LEU A 175 27.21 -1.21 20.92
CA LEU A 175 27.41 -1.21 19.47
C LEU A 175 27.14 0.16 18.85
N GLN A 176 26.13 0.89 19.32
CA GLN A 176 25.80 2.24 18.86
C GLN A 176 26.91 3.24 19.28
N GLU A 177 27.42 3.15 20.53
CA GLU A 177 28.57 3.93 21.02
C GLU A 177 29.83 3.63 20.21
N LEU A 178 30.03 2.39 19.84
CA LEU A 178 31.18 1.96 19.03
C LEU A 178 31.19 2.59 17.66
N ILE A 179 30.05 2.61 16.96
CA ILE A 179 29.92 3.28 15.65
C ILE A 179 30.10 4.81 15.81
N SER A 180 29.51 5.39 16.85
CA SER A 180 29.60 6.83 17.11
C SER A 180 31.03 7.30 17.38
N SER A 181 31.84 6.45 18.04
CA SER A 181 33.25 6.75 18.34
C SER A 181 34.19 6.45 17.19
N ASP A 182 33.90 5.42 16.39
CA ASP A 182 34.73 4.95 15.29
C ASP A 182 33.84 4.48 14.10
N PRO A 183 33.49 5.37 13.15
CA PRO A 183 32.67 5.03 11.98
C PRO A 183 33.26 3.91 11.10
N SER A 184 34.57 3.66 11.15
CA SER A 184 35.17 2.55 10.38
C SER A 184 34.66 1.16 10.80
N ARG A 185 34.00 1.09 11.96
CA ARG A 185 33.42 -0.15 12.51
C ARG A 185 32.01 -0.47 12.03
N GLU A 186 31.38 0.40 11.27
CA GLU A 186 30.01 0.19 10.77
C GLU A 186 29.80 -1.17 10.11
N ASN A 187 30.72 -1.59 9.23
CA ASN A 187 30.65 -2.91 8.58
C ASN A 187 30.75 -4.08 9.57
N ALA A 188 31.59 -3.97 10.57
CA ALA A 188 31.75 -5.01 11.59
C ALA A 188 30.49 -5.11 12.47
N VAL A 189 29.92 -3.97 12.84
CA VAL A 189 28.67 -3.91 13.61
C VAL A 189 27.49 -4.43 12.77
N LEU A 190 27.39 -4.07 11.48
CA LEU A 190 26.38 -4.63 10.58
C LEU A 190 26.48 -6.17 10.54
N ALA A 191 27.68 -6.71 10.34
CA ALA A 191 27.90 -8.16 10.31
C ALA A 191 27.51 -8.85 11.65
N GLU A 192 27.61 -8.15 12.78
CA GLU A 192 27.15 -8.65 14.07
C GLU A 192 25.63 -8.60 14.19
N LEU A 193 25.00 -7.49 13.79
CA LEU A 193 23.55 -7.31 13.82
C LEU A 193 22.81 -8.32 12.91
N LEU A 194 23.38 -8.64 11.75
CA LEU A 194 22.77 -9.60 10.81
C LEU A 194 22.81 -11.06 11.32
N LYS A 195 23.52 -11.36 12.40
CA LYS A 195 23.49 -12.68 13.08
C LYS A 195 22.34 -12.80 14.08
N GLU A 196 21.71 -11.68 14.45
CA GLU A 196 20.56 -11.69 15.35
C GLU A 196 19.36 -12.45 14.73
N PRO A 197 18.46 -12.96 15.57
CA PRO A 197 17.14 -13.36 15.10
C PRO A 197 16.46 -12.18 14.37
N MET A 198 16.07 -12.38 13.10
CA MET A 198 15.56 -11.30 12.25
C MET A 198 14.06 -11.42 12.02
N ILE A 199 13.36 -10.31 12.20
CA ILE A 199 11.97 -10.14 11.78
C ILE A 199 11.99 -9.36 10.47
N LEU A 200 11.53 -9.96 9.39
CA LEU A 200 11.52 -9.35 8.07
C LEU A 200 10.10 -8.96 7.63
N ARG A 201 10.05 -8.09 6.64
CA ARG A 201 8.80 -7.81 5.92
C ARG A 201 8.41 -8.98 5.02
N GLU A 202 7.13 -9.04 4.72
CA GLU A 202 6.55 -10.01 3.77
C GLU A 202 7.09 -9.84 2.34
N GLU A 203 6.98 -10.90 1.55
CA GLU A 203 7.29 -10.85 0.11
C GLU A 203 6.36 -9.84 -0.62
N GLY A 204 6.91 -9.14 -1.61
CA GLY A 204 6.18 -8.10 -2.35
C GLY A 204 6.17 -6.73 -1.69
N SER A 205 6.70 -6.59 -0.46
CA SER A 205 6.89 -5.30 0.19
C SER A 205 8.03 -4.51 -0.48
N ALA A 206 7.78 -3.24 -0.79
CA ALA A 206 8.80 -2.35 -1.35
C ALA A 206 10.01 -2.16 -0.40
N SER A 207 9.79 -2.22 0.93
CA SER A 207 10.90 -2.22 1.90
C SER A 207 11.78 -3.44 1.74
N LYS A 208 11.16 -4.63 1.63
CA LYS A 208 11.89 -5.88 1.44
C LYS A 208 12.69 -5.86 0.15
N TYR A 209 12.08 -5.41 -0.96
CA TYR A 209 12.78 -5.30 -2.23
C TYR A 209 14.06 -4.43 -2.13
N ALA A 210 14.00 -3.27 -1.47
CA ALA A 210 15.16 -2.41 -1.27
C ALA A 210 16.23 -3.08 -0.41
N VAL A 211 15.83 -3.78 0.64
CA VAL A 211 16.73 -4.54 1.52
C VAL A 211 17.40 -5.69 0.78
N ASP A 212 16.64 -6.46 0.00
CA ASP A 212 17.18 -7.58 -0.77
C ASP A 212 18.23 -7.11 -1.78
N LEU A 213 17.97 -5.99 -2.44
CA LEU A 213 18.91 -5.38 -3.37
C LEU A 213 20.21 -4.96 -2.66
N PHE A 214 20.08 -4.29 -1.51
CA PHE A 214 21.23 -3.88 -0.70
C PHE A 214 22.04 -5.08 -0.21
N LEU A 215 21.39 -6.09 0.38
CA LEU A 215 22.06 -7.29 0.90
C LEU A 215 22.76 -8.08 -0.22
N LYS A 216 22.11 -8.15 -1.40
CA LYS A 216 22.73 -8.78 -2.58
C LYS A 216 23.99 -8.04 -3.02
N GLN A 217 23.99 -6.70 -3.04
CA GLN A 217 25.16 -5.89 -3.36
C GLN A 217 26.26 -6.05 -2.32
N ALA A 218 25.91 -6.19 -1.03
CA ALA A 218 26.81 -6.46 0.06
C ALA A 218 27.32 -7.93 0.10
N GLY A 219 26.87 -8.80 -0.81
CA GLY A 219 27.26 -10.22 -0.83
C GLY A 219 26.65 -11.06 0.28
N VAL A 220 25.57 -10.59 0.92
CA VAL A 220 24.86 -11.27 2.02
C VAL A 220 23.57 -11.88 1.48
N PRO A 221 23.50 -13.19 1.23
CA PRO A 221 22.25 -13.81 0.80
C PRO A 221 21.25 -13.86 1.97
N GLU A 222 19.96 -13.67 1.67
CA GLU A 222 18.91 -13.75 2.71
C GLU A 222 18.92 -15.10 3.45
N SER A 223 19.28 -16.18 2.75
CA SER A 223 19.41 -17.53 3.35
C SER A 223 20.45 -17.62 4.48
N SER A 224 21.33 -16.64 4.61
CA SER A 224 22.29 -16.55 5.72
C SER A 224 21.72 -15.86 6.96
N LEU A 225 20.57 -15.22 6.86
CA LEU A 225 19.89 -14.57 7.98
C LEU A 225 19.10 -15.59 8.81
N ASN A 226 19.12 -15.42 10.13
CA ASN A 226 18.28 -16.19 11.04
C ASN A 226 16.87 -15.61 11.10
N VAL A 227 16.04 -15.86 10.08
CA VAL A 227 14.69 -15.29 9.97
C VAL A 227 13.73 -16.01 10.91
N THR A 228 13.24 -15.32 11.93
CA THR A 228 12.30 -15.85 12.94
C THR A 228 10.85 -15.55 12.62
N ALA A 229 10.56 -14.45 11.91
CA ALA A 229 9.20 -14.09 11.54
C ALA A 229 9.19 -13.24 10.25
N ARG A 230 8.04 -13.30 9.54
CA ARG A 230 7.71 -12.38 8.43
C ARG A 230 6.37 -11.71 8.73
N ILE A 231 6.38 -10.39 8.76
CA ILE A 231 5.24 -9.59 9.23
C ILE A 231 4.98 -8.45 8.24
N ASN A 232 3.72 -8.19 7.95
CA ASN A 232 3.30 -7.12 7.02
C ASN A 232 3.00 -5.78 7.71
N ASP A 233 2.93 -5.76 9.04
CA ASP A 233 2.61 -4.57 9.83
C ASP A 233 3.86 -4.03 10.55
N PRO A 234 4.37 -2.83 10.20
CA PRO A 234 5.51 -2.21 10.87
C PRO A 234 5.30 -1.96 12.37
N GLU A 235 4.06 -1.69 12.81
CA GLU A 235 3.76 -1.52 14.23
C GLU A 235 3.94 -2.83 15.01
N ALA A 236 3.45 -3.95 14.44
CA ALA A 236 3.67 -5.26 15.03
C ALA A 236 5.16 -5.62 15.08
N ILE A 237 5.93 -5.31 14.02
CA ILE A 237 7.38 -5.52 13.98
C ILE A 237 8.08 -4.75 15.12
N LYS A 238 7.81 -3.45 15.27
CA LYS A 238 8.40 -2.63 16.34
C LYS A 238 8.07 -3.18 17.73
N ASN A 239 6.83 -3.55 17.96
CA ASN A 239 6.41 -4.15 19.22
C ASN A 239 7.16 -5.45 19.53
N MET A 240 7.35 -6.32 18.54
CA MET A 240 8.08 -7.58 18.70
C MET A 240 9.56 -7.34 19.01
N VAL A 241 10.19 -6.38 18.29
CA VAL A 241 11.59 -6.00 18.57
C VAL A 241 11.72 -5.41 19.97
N ALA A 242 10.85 -4.47 20.35
CA ALA A 242 10.88 -3.89 21.71
C ALA A 242 10.69 -4.92 22.83
N LYS A 243 10.02 -6.06 22.54
CA LYS A 243 9.85 -7.20 23.45
C LYS A 243 11.01 -8.20 23.39
N GLY A 244 12.03 -7.94 22.57
CA GLY A 244 13.24 -8.79 22.52
C GLY A 244 13.13 -10.02 21.61
N LEU A 245 12.17 -10.08 20.68
CA LEU A 245 12.05 -11.23 19.76
C LEU A 245 13.24 -11.30 18.76
N GLY A 246 13.93 -10.20 18.55
CA GLY A 246 15.07 -10.10 17.64
C GLY A 246 15.25 -8.69 17.11
N ALA A 247 15.98 -8.54 16.02
CA ALA A 247 16.16 -7.32 15.26
C ALA A 247 15.24 -7.29 14.05
N ALA A 248 15.03 -6.12 13.43
CA ALA A 248 14.27 -6.01 12.20
C ALA A 248 14.86 -4.94 11.29
N ILE A 249 14.49 -4.98 10.00
CA ILE A 249 14.90 -3.99 9.01
C ILE A 249 13.65 -3.26 8.52
N ILE A 250 13.55 -1.96 8.82
CA ILE A 250 12.37 -1.14 8.53
C ILE A 250 12.76 0.28 8.09
N SER A 251 11.76 1.06 7.63
CA SER A 251 11.91 2.49 7.39
C SER A 251 12.25 3.24 8.69
N ILE A 252 13.17 4.20 8.63
CA ILE A 252 13.49 5.08 9.76
C ILE A 252 12.25 5.87 10.20
N ARG A 253 11.40 6.29 9.28
CA ARG A 253 10.13 6.98 9.59
C ARG A 253 9.21 6.14 10.46
N ALA A 254 9.22 4.82 10.27
CA ALA A 254 8.46 3.92 11.13
C ALA A 254 9.11 3.77 12.52
N ALA A 255 10.44 3.84 12.62
CA ALA A 255 11.18 3.63 13.86
C ALA A 255 11.18 4.87 14.79
N GLU A 256 11.14 6.09 14.24
CA GLU A 256 11.39 7.35 14.94
C GLU A 256 10.64 7.51 16.27
N ASN A 257 9.36 7.15 16.34
CA ASN A 257 8.57 7.33 17.56
C ASN A 257 9.04 6.43 18.70
N TYR A 258 9.41 5.19 18.38
CA TYR A 258 9.90 4.22 19.37
C TYR A 258 11.33 4.54 19.82
N GLU A 259 12.17 5.02 18.90
CA GLU A 259 13.52 5.47 19.20
C GLU A 259 13.49 6.69 20.14
N LYS A 260 12.67 7.71 19.84
CA LYS A 260 12.48 8.90 20.70
C LYS A 260 11.97 8.55 22.11
N GLN A 261 11.24 7.44 22.23
CA GLN A 261 10.75 6.92 23.52
C GLN A 261 11.78 5.99 24.22
N GLY A 262 12.93 5.73 23.61
CA GLY A 262 13.95 4.82 24.15
C GLY A 262 13.53 3.33 24.18
N LEU A 263 12.58 2.94 23.33
CA LEU A 263 12.08 1.57 23.24
C LEU A 263 12.89 0.71 22.27
N LEU A 264 13.52 1.36 21.28
CA LEU A 264 14.33 0.74 20.25
C LEU A 264 15.61 1.55 20.04
N LEU A 265 16.61 0.91 19.47
CA LEU A 265 17.79 1.56 18.90
C LEU A 265 17.77 1.37 17.39
N THR A 266 18.23 2.37 16.65
CA THR A 266 18.36 2.34 15.20
C THR A 266 19.83 2.28 14.80
N PHE A 267 20.11 1.50 13.75
CA PHE A 267 21.44 1.36 13.16
C PHE A 267 21.33 1.60 11.66
N PRO A 268 21.99 2.62 11.11
CA PRO A 268 22.05 2.84 9.68
C PRO A 268 22.87 1.74 8.99
N PHE A 269 22.60 1.51 7.72
CA PHE A 269 23.48 0.69 6.90
C PHE A 269 24.74 1.48 6.52
N PRO A 270 25.92 0.84 6.44
CA PRO A 270 27.19 1.49 6.15
C PRO A 270 27.24 2.11 4.74
N GLY A 271 28.19 3.03 4.57
CA GLY A 271 28.45 3.68 3.29
C GLY A 271 27.33 4.62 2.87
N GLU A 272 26.81 4.45 1.63
CA GLU A 272 25.70 5.26 1.15
C GLU A 272 24.35 4.93 1.82
N GLY A 273 24.31 3.88 2.65
CA GLY A 273 23.11 3.44 3.33
C GLY A 273 22.16 2.61 2.44
N CYS A 274 21.03 2.25 2.99
CA CYS A 274 19.95 1.58 2.26
C CYS A 274 18.78 2.56 2.11
N HIS A 275 18.48 2.95 0.88
CA HIS A 275 17.47 3.96 0.57
C HIS A 275 16.46 3.46 -0.46
N ARG A 276 15.28 4.07 -0.45
CA ARG A 276 14.27 3.95 -1.50
C ARG A 276 13.53 5.26 -1.68
N SER A 277 12.98 5.48 -2.86
CA SER A 277 12.12 6.62 -3.12
C SER A 277 10.65 6.25 -2.95
N PHE A 278 9.86 7.16 -2.38
CA PHE A 278 8.41 7.13 -2.53
C PHE A 278 8.00 7.93 -3.74
N TYR A 279 7.03 7.37 -4.47
CA TYR A 279 6.52 7.93 -5.72
C TYR A 279 5.06 8.32 -5.55
N LEU A 280 4.73 9.52 -5.99
CA LEU A 280 3.38 9.96 -6.24
C LEU A 280 2.97 9.50 -7.64
N LEU A 281 1.86 8.80 -7.73
CA LEU A 281 1.37 8.19 -8.96
C LEU A 281 0.06 8.82 -9.40
N GLN A 282 -0.06 9.04 -10.70
CA GLN A 282 -1.24 9.54 -11.38
C GLN A 282 -1.42 8.82 -12.71
N ARG A 283 -2.66 8.66 -13.19
CA ARG A 283 -2.91 8.15 -14.53
C ARG A 283 -2.62 9.24 -15.56
N LYS A 284 -1.93 8.89 -16.65
CA LYS A 284 -1.65 9.83 -17.73
C LYS A 284 -2.90 10.20 -18.54
N ASP A 285 -3.81 9.27 -18.70
CA ASP A 285 -5.06 9.39 -19.49
C ASP A 285 -6.27 9.83 -18.64
N GLY A 286 -6.07 10.07 -17.35
CA GLY A 286 -7.14 10.40 -16.42
C GLY A 286 -7.53 11.89 -16.46
N ILE A 287 -8.84 12.18 -16.52
CA ILE A 287 -9.35 13.52 -16.20
C ILE A 287 -9.11 13.75 -14.70
N MET A 288 -8.23 14.68 -14.38
CA MET A 288 -7.91 15.04 -13.00
C MET A 288 -8.68 16.27 -12.59
N ALA A 289 -9.41 16.20 -11.47
CA ALA A 289 -10.09 17.36 -10.93
C ALA A 289 -9.05 18.39 -10.39
N GLU A 290 -9.32 19.68 -10.51
CA GLU A 290 -8.42 20.78 -10.09
C GLU A 290 -7.93 20.60 -8.67
N ARG A 291 -8.80 20.27 -7.71
CA ARG A 291 -8.43 20.00 -6.31
C ARG A 291 -7.39 18.88 -6.12
N VAL A 292 -7.41 17.87 -7.01
CA VAL A 292 -6.44 16.76 -6.99
C VAL A 292 -5.09 17.23 -7.50
N GLN A 293 -5.09 18.09 -8.52
CA GLN A 293 -3.86 18.71 -9.04
C GLN A 293 -3.22 19.62 -7.98
N GLU A 294 -4.02 20.48 -7.34
CA GLU A 294 -3.56 21.38 -6.27
C GLU A 294 -2.98 20.58 -5.09
N PHE A 295 -3.66 19.52 -4.66
CA PHE A 295 -3.14 18.65 -3.59
C PHE A 295 -1.86 17.93 -4.00
N SER A 296 -1.78 17.41 -5.23
CA SER A 296 -0.57 16.78 -5.76
C SER A 296 0.62 17.72 -5.73
N GLN A 297 0.42 18.94 -6.20
CA GLN A 297 1.48 19.95 -6.19
C GLN A 297 1.88 20.30 -4.75
N PHE A 298 0.92 20.50 -3.86
CA PHE A 298 1.18 20.75 -2.44
C PHE A 298 1.99 19.63 -1.80
N LEU A 299 1.65 18.36 -2.04
CA LEU A 299 2.38 17.21 -1.51
C LEU A 299 3.84 17.20 -1.99
N LEU A 300 4.05 17.42 -3.30
CA LEU A 300 5.40 17.48 -3.86
C LEU A 300 6.22 18.63 -3.29
N GLU A 301 5.60 19.80 -3.06
CA GLU A 301 6.28 20.97 -2.47
C GLU A 301 6.56 20.76 -0.98
N TYR A 302 5.67 20.10 -0.24
CA TYR A 302 5.80 19.86 1.19
C TYR A 302 7.06 19.05 1.55
N PHE A 303 7.46 18.10 0.72
CA PHE A 303 8.64 17.27 0.93
C PHE A 303 9.89 17.73 0.16
N LYS A 304 9.87 18.87 -0.52
CA LYS A 304 11.08 19.45 -1.17
C LYS A 304 12.05 20.11 -0.18
N HIS A 305 11.63 20.28 1.06
CA HIS A 305 12.38 20.88 2.16
C HIS A 305 12.74 19.83 3.20
#